data_566cad518a0b20a44657b627c28a3abf
#
_entry.id   566cad518a0b20a44657b627c28a3abf
#
_cell.length_a   1.000
_cell.length_b   1.000
_cell.length_c   1.000
_cell.angle_alpha   90.00
_cell.angle_beta   90.00
_cell.angle_gamma   90.00
#
_symmetry.space_group_name_H-M   'P 1'
#
loop_
_entity.id
_entity.type
_entity.pdbx_description
1 polymer ?
#
loop_
_entity_poly.entity_id
_entity_poly.type
_entity_poly.pdbx_seq_one_letter_code
_entity_poly.pdbx_strand_id
1 'polypeptide(L)'
;MTVRPLSAAVVAFIVLAAGCATTGYRPEPPVIRLDGVRLLEAGWSSQRFRLDFEAMNPNAIALPVRSIDYTVRLAGQRFATGSASESFTLPANGEGRFSIEVQTNLMESASMLSTLIFREGRREIDYELGGELGINLPFVKPLQFRESGRVSLALR
;
A
#
# COMPACT_ATOMS: atom_id res chain seq x y z
N MET A 1 61.94 -27.26 23.28
CA MET A 1 60.57 -26.92 23.64
C MET A 1 59.80 -26.68 22.33
N THR A 2 59.07 -27.67 21.89
CA THR A 2 58.34 -27.64 20.63
C THR A 2 56.87 -27.24 20.92
N VAL A 3 56.55 -26.03 20.53
CA VAL A 3 55.16 -25.50 20.65
C VAL A 3 54.31 -26.12 19.52
N ARG A 4 53.28 -26.89 19.87
CA ARG A 4 52.43 -27.64 18.97
C ARG A 4 51.50 -26.69 18.16
N PRO A 5 51.34 -26.90 16.86
CA PRO A 5 50.55 -26.02 15.97
C PRO A 5 49.04 -26.24 16.03
N LEU A 6 48.48 -26.76 17.13
CA LEU A 6 47.03 -27.01 17.26
C LEU A 6 46.19 -25.74 17.52
N SER A 7 46.82 -24.68 18.02
CA SER A 7 46.09 -23.45 18.37
C SER A 7 45.72 -22.57 17.16
N ALA A 8 46.47 -22.64 16.07
CA ALA A 8 46.20 -21.82 14.86
C ALA A 8 45.00 -22.34 14.03
N ALA A 9 44.78 -23.65 14.03
CA ALA A 9 43.67 -24.25 13.27
C ALA A 9 42.28 -23.97 13.90
N VAL A 10 42.24 -23.89 15.26
CA VAL A 10 40.98 -23.63 15.98
C VAL A 10 40.56 -22.16 15.80
N VAL A 11 41.50 -21.22 15.79
CA VAL A 11 41.20 -19.79 15.57
C VAL A 11 40.73 -19.53 14.15
N ALA A 12 41.26 -20.21 13.13
CA ALA A 12 40.79 -20.08 11.74
C ALA A 12 39.37 -20.60 11.53
N PHE A 13 38.92 -21.62 12.27
CA PHE A 13 37.59 -22.19 12.14
C PHE A 13 36.51 -21.30 12.77
N ILE A 14 36.84 -20.53 13.82
CA ILE A 14 35.92 -19.62 14.51
C ILE A 14 35.61 -18.38 13.64
N VAL A 15 36.58 -17.91 12.85
CA VAL A 15 36.39 -16.72 11.98
C VAL A 15 35.49 -17.01 10.78
N LEU A 16 35.41 -18.27 10.30
CA LEU A 16 34.53 -18.66 9.21
C LEU A 16 33.05 -18.83 9.60
N ALA A 17 32.73 -18.94 10.87
CA ALA A 17 31.37 -19.09 11.38
C ALA A 17 30.62 -17.75 11.53
N ALA A 18 31.29 -16.60 11.48
CA ALA A 18 30.71 -15.28 11.68
C ALA A 18 30.07 -14.66 10.40
N GLY A 19 30.07 -15.39 9.27
CA GLY A 19 29.71 -14.86 7.95
C GLY A 19 28.25 -14.98 7.52
N CYS A 20 27.35 -15.51 8.34
CA CYS A 20 25.92 -15.63 7.99
C CYS A 20 25.05 -14.68 8.81
N ALA A 21 25.40 -13.39 8.88
CA ALA A 21 24.39 -12.38 9.13
C ALA A 21 23.58 -12.24 7.83
N THR A 22 22.54 -13.05 7.67
CA THR A 22 21.52 -12.82 6.65
C THR A 22 20.87 -11.49 6.99
N THR A 23 21.36 -10.41 6.39
CA THR A 23 20.63 -9.15 6.34
C THR A 23 19.36 -9.47 5.55
N GLY A 24 18.29 -9.82 6.29
CA GLY A 24 16.98 -10.08 5.68
C GLY A 24 16.63 -8.90 4.79
N TYR A 25 16.49 -9.16 3.49
CA TYR A 25 16.07 -8.14 2.54
C TYR A 25 14.76 -7.53 3.05
N ARG A 26 14.78 -6.23 3.33
CA ARG A 26 13.61 -5.48 3.77
C ARG A 26 13.26 -4.49 2.66
N PRO A 27 12.28 -4.80 1.82
CA PRO A 27 11.86 -3.89 0.76
C PRO A 27 11.28 -2.60 1.36
N GLU A 28 11.51 -1.50 0.66
CA GLU A 28 10.90 -0.22 0.97
C GLU A 28 9.42 -0.26 0.59
N PRO A 29 8.53 0.37 1.38
CA PRO A 29 7.12 0.49 1.01
C PRO A 29 6.97 1.20 -0.34
N PRO A 30 6.08 0.73 -1.23
CA PRO A 30 5.74 1.46 -2.44
C PRO A 30 4.98 2.74 -2.10
N VAL A 31 5.15 3.77 -2.93
CA VAL A 31 4.34 4.98 -2.90
C VAL A 31 3.03 4.71 -3.62
N ILE A 32 1.88 4.85 -2.93
CA ILE A 32 0.56 4.56 -3.51
C ILE A 32 -0.28 5.83 -3.49
N ARG A 33 -0.68 6.32 -4.66
CA ARG A 33 -1.50 7.52 -4.83
C ARG A 33 -2.91 7.16 -5.25
N LEU A 34 -3.88 7.91 -4.76
CA LEU A 34 -5.25 7.86 -5.25
C LEU A 34 -5.35 8.78 -6.48
N ASP A 35 -5.55 8.18 -7.66
CA ASP A 35 -5.60 8.87 -8.94
C ASP A 35 -7.04 9.34 -9.28
N GLY A 36 -8.05 8.57 -8.86
CA GLY A 36 -9.43 8.92 -9.12
C GLY A 36 -10.45 8.23 -8.20
N VAL A 37 -11.60 8.88 -8.07
CA VAL A 37 -12.78 8.35 -7.39
C VAL A 37 -13.96 8.48 -8.34
N ARG A 38 -14.56 7.35 -8.73
CA ARG A 38 -15.71 7.32 -9.65
C ARG A 38 -16.92 6.67 -9.00
N LEU A 39 -18.07 7.32 -9.09
CA LEU A 39 -19.34 6.72 -8.71
C LEU A 39 -19.74 5.72 -9.81
N LEU A 40 -19.91 4.45 -9.46
CA LEU A 40 -20.38 3.41 -10.38
C LEU A 40 -21.88 3.23 -10.30
N GLU A 41 -22.42 3.30 -9.09
CA GLU A 41 -23.84 3.03 -8.85
C GLU A 41 -24.32 3.86 -7.65
N ALA A 42 -25.46 4.52 -7.83
CA ALA A 42 -26.13 5.28 -6.79
C ALA A 42 -27.47 4.58 -6.44
N GLY A 43 -27.47 3.79 -5.38
CA GLY A 43 -28.67 3.18 -4.82
C GLY A 43 -29.29 4.01 -3.69
N TRP A 44 -30.52 3.66 -3.28
CA TRP A 44 -31.24 4.35 -2.20
C TRP A 44 -30.62 4.19 -0.82
N SER A 45 -29.93 3.08 -0.57
CA SER A 45 -29.29 2.76 0.72
C SER A 45 -27.77 2.66 0.65
N SER A 46 -27.21 2.46 -0.54
CA SER A 46 -25.78 2.28 -0.72
C SER A 46 -25.31 2.84 -2.06
N GLN A 47 -24.07 3.29 -2.10
CA GLN A 47 -23.37 3.71 -3.30
C GLN A 47 -22.17 2.80 -3.52
N ARG A 48 -21.85 2.55 -4.79
CA ARG A 48 -20.64 1.83 -5.18
C ARG A 48 -19.73 2.79 -5.92
N PHE A 49 -18.49 2.84 -5.45
CA PHE A 49 -17.44 3.66 -6.04
C PHE A 49 -16.30 2.78 -6.52
N ARG A 50 -15.61 3.24 -7.55
CA ARG A 50 -14.30 2.73 -7.94
C ARG A 50 -13.25 3.73 -7.53
N LEU A 51 -12.26 3.23 -6.82
CA LEU A 51 -11.06 3.95 -6.44
C LEU A 51 -9.94 3.47 -7.36
N ASP A 52 -9.37 4.37 -8.13
CA ASP A 52 -8.24 4.09 -9.02
C ASP A 52 -6.96 4.53 -8.34
N PHE A 53 -5.97 3.64 -8.31
CA PHE A 53 -4.68 3.86 -7.64
C PHE A 53 -3.53 3.72 -8.61
N GLU A 54 -2.50 4.54 -8.40
CA GLU A 54 -1.19 4.42 -8.99
C GLU A 54 -0.17 4.08 -7.90
N ALA A 55 0.66 3.06 -8.14
CA ALA A 55 1.66 2.61 -7.18
C ALA A 55 3.04 2.60 -7.83
N MET A 56 4.02 3.21 -7.18
CA MET A 56 5.42 3.22 -7.60
C MET A 56 6.24 2.35 -6.65
N ASN A 57 6.97 1.38 -7.21
CA ASN A 57 7.86 0.50 -6.47
C ASN A 57 9.29 1.07 -6.50
N PRO A 58 9.84 1.57 -5.36
CA PRO A 58 11.21 2.09 -5.32
C PRO A 58 12.29 0.98 -5.28
N ASN A 59 11.87 -0.29 -5.18
CA ASN A 59 12.79 -1.39 -5.01
C ASN A 59 13.34 -1.90 -6.35
N ALA A 60 14.59 -2.32 -6.35
CA ALA A 60 15.25 -2.96 -7.51
C ALA A 60 14.74 -4.38 -7.80
N ILE A 61 13.76 -4.87 -7.04
CA ILE A 61 13.06 -6.14 -7.28
C ILE A 61 11.57 -5.90 -7.47
N ALA A 62 10.93 -6.77 -8.22
CA ALA A 62 9.47 -6.77 -8.35
C ALA A 62 8.81 -7.14 -7.02
N LEU A 63 7.69 -6.50 -6.70
CA LEU A 63 6.89 -6.78 -5.52
C LEU A 63 5.60 -7.50 -5.93
N PRO A 64 5.50 -8.82 -5.72
CA PRO A 64 4.26 -9.56 -5.92
C PRO A 64 3.30 -9.27 -4.76
N VAL A 65 2.32 -8.42 -5.00
CA VAL A 65 1.26 -8.08 -4.04
C VAL A 65 0.18 -9.15 -4.07
N ARG A 66 -0.26 -9.63 -2.91
CA ARG A 66 -1.35 -10.62 -2.75
C ARG A 66 -2.59 -10.06 -2.11
N SER A 67 -2.46 -9.01 -1.33
CA SER A 67 -3.57 -8.35 -0.63
C SER A 67 -3.24 -6.90 -0.34
N ILE A 68 -4.27 -6.10 -0.21
CA ILE A 68 -4.18 -4.72 0.25
C ILE A 68 -5.26 -4.48 1.30
N ASP A 69 -4.85 -4.04 2.49
CA ASP A 69 -5.72 -3.48 3.51
C ASP A 69 -5.61 -1.96 3.43
N TYR A 70 -6.75 -1.26 3.37
CA TYR A 70 -6.76 0.17 3.11
C TYR A 70 -7.76 0.93 3.95
N THR A 71 -7.45 2.17 4.21
CA THR A 71 -8.36 3.20 4.72
C THR A 71 -8.20 4.46 3.89
N VAL A 72 -9.29 4.94 3.33
CA VAL A 72 -9.36 6.19 2.56
C VAL A 72 -10.18 7.20 3.35
N ARG A 73 -9.63 8.39 3.51
CA ARG A 73 -10.32 9.56 4.04
C ARG A 73 -10.41 10.61 2.94
N LEU A 74 -11.54 11.26 2.81
CA LEU A 74 -11.76 12.37 1.89
C LEU A 74 -12.21 13.57 2.72
N ALA A 75 -11.61 14.74 2.48
CA ALA A 75 -11.88 15.97 3.26
C ALA A 75 -11.84 15.74 4.79
N GLY A 76 -10.89 14.93 5.27
CA GLY A 76 -10.72 14.59 6.68
C GLY A 76 -11.72 13.56 7.23
N GLN A 77 -12.72 13.13 6.47
CA GLN A 77 -13.73 12.14 6.89
C GLN A 77 -13.40 10.75 6.33
N ARG A 78 -13.70 9.69 7.10
CA ARG A 78 -13.53 8.30 6.63
C ARG A 78 -14.52 8.03 5.48
N PHE A 79 -13.97 7.69 4.32
CA PHE A 79 -14.76 7.39 3.14
C PHE A 79 -14.90 5.89 2.91
N ALA A 80 -13.80 5.14 2.99
CA ALA A 80 -13.78 3.70 2.79
C ALA A 80 -12.71 3.04 3.65
N THR A 81 -12.99 1.82 4.09
CA THR A 81 -12.06 0.92 4.75
C THR A 81 -12.37 -0.49 4.29
N GLY A 82 -11.36 -1.26 3.96
CA GLY A 82 -11.56 -2.63 3.52
C GLY A 82 -10.26 -3.36 3.21
N SER A 83 -10.44 -4.59 2.72
CA SER A 83 -9.37 -5.45 2.24
C SER A 83 -9.72 -5.95 0.85
N ALA A 84 -8.74 -5.96 -0.04
CA ALA A 84 -8.85 -6.55 -1.37
C ALA A 84 -7.78 -7.64 -1.52
N SER A 85 -8.18 -8.80 -2.07
CA SER A 85 -7.30 -9.96 -2.31
C SER A 85 -6.98 -10.09 -3.79
N GLU A 86 -6.77 -8.99 -4.48
CA GLU A 86 -6.35 -9.00 -5.87
C GLU A 86 -4.83 -9.12 -5.96
N SER A 87 -4.37 -10.15 -6.66
CA SER A 87 -2.95 -10.37 -6.86
C SER A 87 -2.45 -9.62 -8.10
N PHE A 88 -1.45 -8.78 -7.90
CA PHE A 88 -0.76 -8.09 -8.98
C PHE A 88 0.73 -7.94 -8.64
N THR A 89 1.53 -7.58 -9.62
CA THR A 89 2.97 -7.39 -9.42
C THR A 89 3.37 -5.97 -9.78
N LEU A 90 4.01 -5.29 -8.83
CA LEU A 90 4.67 -4.01 -9.10
C LEU A 90 6.07 -4.29 -9.63
N PRO A 91 6.39 -3.87 -10.87
CA PRO A 91 7.71 -4.11 -11.46
C PRO A 91 8.81 -3.41 -10.66
N ALA A 92 10.04 -3.92 -10.76
CA ALA A 92 11.21 -3.32 -10.13
C ALA A 92 11.44 -1.90 -10.66
N ASN A 93 11.63 -0.92 -9.75
CA ASN A 93 11.78 0.51 -10.08
C ASN A 93 10.71 1.03 -11.05
N GLY A 94 9.50 0.45 -10.99
CA GLY A 94 8.44 0.71 -11.95
C GLY A 94 7.12 1.06 -11.29
N GLU A 95 6.15 1.37 -12.14
CA GLU A 95 4.80 1.78 -11.76
C GLU A 95 3.79 0.70 -12.12
N GLY A 96 2.71 0.65 -11.35
CA GLY A 96 1.56 -0.20 -11.58
C GLY A 96 0.27 0.55 -11.25
N ARG A 97 -0.84 0.15 -11.88
CA ARG A 97 -2.17 0.69 -11.60
C ARG A 97 -3.11 -0.44 -11.23
N PHE A 98 -3.96 -0.16 -10.25
CA PHE A 98 -5.01 -1.08 -9.83
C PHE A 98 -6.23 -0.29 -9.38
N SER A 99 -7.38 -0.96 -9.32
CA SER A 99 -8.63 -0.32 -8.88
C SER A 99 -9.31 -1.20 -7.84
N ILE A 100 -9.97 -0.57 -6.87
CA ILE A 100 -10.75 -1.24 -5.83
C ILE A 100 -12.17 -0.71 -5.89
N GLU A 101 -13.15 -1.62 -5.88
CA GLU A 101 -14.55 -1.24 -5.73
C GLU A 101 -14.93 -1.24 -4.26
N VAL A 102 -15.52 -0.13 -3.81
CA VAL A 102 -15.97 0.04 -2.43
C VAL A 102 -17.45 0.36 -2.40
N GLN A 103 -18.13 -0.20 -1.41
CA GLN A 103 -19.53 0.11 -1.15
C GLN A 103 -19.62 0.96 0.12
N THR A 104 -20.34 2.06 0.05
CA THR A 104 -20.58 2.97 1.18
C THR A 104 -22.07 3.04 1.49
N ASN A 105 -22.41 3.25 2.76
CA ASN A 105 -23.78 3.47 3.18
C ASN A 105 -24.16 4.96 3.04
N LEU A 106 -25.34 5.23 2.49
CA LEU A 106 -25.84 6.58 2.26
C LEU A 106 -25.88 7.42 3.54
N MET A 107 -26.20 6.83 4.67
CA MET A 107 -26.32 7.58 5.95
C MET A 107 -24.97 8.11 6.44
N GLU A 108 -23.87 7.39 6.18
CA GLU A 108 -22.52 7.85 6.52
C GLU A 108 -21.94 8.80 5.47
N SER A 109 -22.36 8.63 4.21
CA SER A 109 -21.83 9.38 3.06
C SER A 109 -22.63 10.61 2.69
N ALA A 110 -23.92 10.70 3.05
CA ALA A 110 -24.81 11.76 2.59
C ALA A 110 -24.41 13.15 3.11
N SER A 111 -23.99 13.26 4.36
CA SER A 111 -23.49 14.53 4.93
C SER A 111 -22.16 14.93 4.27
N MET A 112 -21.33 13.94 3.96
CA MET A 112 -20.05 14.12 3.29
C MET A 112 -20.24 14.53 1.83
N LEU A 113 -21.06 13.78 1.06
CA LEU A 113 -21.34 14.07 -0.35
C LEU A 113 -22.04 15.43 -0.50
N SER A 114 -22.97 15.78 0.36
CA SER A 114 -23.61 17.10 0.34
C SER A 114 -22.61 18.22 0.61
N THR A 115 -21.69 18.03 1.54
CA THR A 115 -20.64 19.00 1.82
C THR A 115 -19.66 19.15 0.64
N LEU A 116 -19.30 18.04 0.00
CA LEU A 116 -18.36 18.02 -1.12
C LEU A 116 -18.98 18.55 -2.43
N ILE A 117 -20.25 18.24 -2.70
CA ILE A 117 -20.94 18.62 -3.95
C ILE A 117 -21.48 20.04 -3.88
N PHE A 118 -22.06 20.44 -2.73
CA PHE A 118 -22.83 21.69 -2.63
C PHE A 118 -22.02 22.88 -2.08
N ARG A 119 -20.93 22.65 -1.35
CA ARG A 119 -20.21 23.74 -0.71
C ARG A 119 -19.16 24.44 -1.56
N GLU A 120 -18.56 23.80 -2.54
CA GLU A 120 -17.35 24.41 -3.13
C GLU A 120 -17.25 24.38 -4.67
N GLY A 121 -18.09 23.67 -5.39
CA GLY A 121 -17.90 23.55 -6.86
C GLY A 121 -16.51 23.02 -7.26
N ARG A 122 -15.72 22.55 -6.29
CA ARG A 122 -14.37 22.04 -6.50
C ARG A 122 -14.44 20.63 -7.03
N ARG A 123 -13.73 20.40 -8.10
CA ARG A 123 -13.52 19.07 -8.68
C ARG A 123 -12.44 18.27 -7.96
N GLU A 124 -11.68 18.92 -7.08
CA GLU A 124 -10.57 18.31 -6.35
C GLU A 124 -10.83 18.30 -4.85
N ILE A 125 -10.52 17.17 -4.21
CA ILE A 125 -10.74 16.92 -2.78
C ILE A 125 -9.45 16.41 -2.18
N ASP A 126 -9.11 16.90 -0.98
CA ASP A 126 -8.00 16.38 -0.21
C ASP A 126 -8.28 14.95 0.24
N TYR A 127 -7.32 14.06 0.08
CA TYR A 127 -7.40 12.69 0.55
C TYR A 127 -6.23 12.32 1.47
N GLU A 128 -6.50 11.40 2.36
CA GLU A 128 -5.51 10.63 3.11
C GLU A 128 -5.75 9.14 2.84
N LEU A 129 -4.69 8.44 2.50
CA LEU A 129 -4.68 7.02 2.21
C LEU A 129 -3.67 6.34 3.12
N GLY A 130 -4.07 5.28 3.81
CA GLY A 130 -3.17 4.46 4.61
C GLY A 130 -3.58 3.00 4.59
N GLY A 131 -2.61 2.12 4.83
CA GLY A 131 -2.88 0.70 4.84
C GLY A 131 -1.63 -0.17 4.85
N GLU A 132 -1.83 -1.44 4.49
CA GLU A 132 -0.79 -2.45 4.40
C GLU A 132 -0.90 -3.24 3.10
N LEU A 133 0.25 -3.55 2.51
CA LEU A 133 0.37 -4.47 1.38
C LEU A 133 0.91 -5.82 1.85
N GLY A 134 0.14 -6.88 1.66
CA GLY A 134 0.62 -8.24 1.81
C GLY A 134 1.49 -8.62 0.61
N ILE A 135 2.77 -8.90 0.84
CA ILE A 135 3.74 -9.24 -0.20
C ILE A 135 3.97 -10.76 -0.21
N ASN A 136 3.93 -11.36 -1.39
CA ASN A 136 4.18 -12.79 -1.57
C ASN A 136 5.67 -13.07 -1.79
N LEU A 137 6.50 -12.69 -0.81
CA LEU A 137 7.94 -13.00 -0.76
C LEU A 137 8.27 -13.65 0.58
N PRO A 138 9.17 -14.65 0.62
CA PRO A 138 9.59 -15.28 1.86
C PRO A 138 10.18 -14.26 2.84
N PHE A 139 9.79 -14.35 4.11
CA PHE A 139 10.28 -13.53 5.22
C PHE A 139 10.01 -12.02 5.11
N VAL A 140 9.23 -11.57 4.12
CA VAL A 140 8.80 -10.17 4.00
C VAL A 140 7.51 -9.97 4.79
N LYS A 141 7.53 -9.03 5.73
CA LYS A 141 6.33 -8.60 6.47
C LYS A 141 5.46 -7.71 5.58
N PRO A 142 4.15 -7.57 5.87
CA PRO A 142 3.32 -6.58 5.19
C PRO A 142 3.97 -5.19 5.22
N LEU A 143 3.92 -4.50 4.09
CA LEU A 143 4.51 -3.17 3.94
C LEU A 143 3.43 -2.12 4.23
N GLN A 144 3.65 -1.30 5.25
CA GLN A 144 2.76 -0.19 5.56
C GLN A 144 3.01 0.98 4.62
N PHE A 145 1.94 1.61 4.16
CA PHE A 145 1.99 2.83 3.37
C PHE A 145 1.08 3.90 3.94
N ARG A 146 1.43 5.16 3.72
CA ARG A 146 0.60 6.32 4.06
C ARG A 146 0.93 7.45 3.11
N GLU A 147 -0.11 7.95 2.44
CA GLU A 147 -0.01 9.03 1.47
C GLU A 147 -1.15 10.03 1.66
N SER A 148 -0.95 11.24 1.17
CA SER A 148 -1.96 12.28 1.13
C SER A 148 -1.80 13.13 -0.13
N GLY A 149 -2.89 13.68 -0.61
CA GLY A 149 -2.87 14.47 -1.83
C GLY A 149 -4.24 15.04 -2.16
N ARG A 150 -4.45 15.38 -3.44
CA ARG A 150 -5.74 15.80 -4.00
C ARG A 150 -6.18 14.86 -5.09
N VAL A 151 -7.46 14.57 -5.14
CA VAL A 151 -8.07 13.67 -6.12
C VAL A 151 -9.29 14.32 -6.75
N SER A 152 -9.50 14.06 -8.03
CA SER A 152 -10.70 14.49 -8.75
C SER A 152 -11.86 13.52 -8.52
N LEU A 153 -13.05 14.07 -8.21
CA LEU A 153 -14.29 13.31 -8.14
C LEU A 153 -15.00 13.35 -9.51
N ALA A 154 -15.21 12.20 -10.11
CA ALA A 154 -16.03 12.05 -11.31
C ALA A 154 -17.39 11.47 -10.92
N LEU A 155 -18.41 12.33 -10.94
CA LEU A 155 -19.80 11.96 -10.78
C LEU A 155 -20.40 11.83 -12.19
N ARG A 156 -20.48 10.60 -12.69
CA ARG A 156 -21.19 10.29 -13.94
C ARG A 156 -22.36 9.39 -13.68
#